data_dc03b2fd726bfe994c2eebdae8a1f071
#
_entry.id   dc03b2fd726bfe994c2eebdae8a1f071
#
_cell.length_a   1.000
_cell.length_b   1.000
_cell.length_c   1.000
_cell.angle_alpha   90.00
_cell.angle_beta   90.00
_cell.angle_gamma   90.00
#
_symmetry.space_group_name_H-M   'P 1'
#
loop_
_entity.id
_entity.type
_entity.pdbx_description
1 polymer ?
#
loop_
_entity_poly.entity_id
_entity_poly.type
_entity_poly.pdbx_seq_one_letter_code
_entity_poly.pdbx_strand_id
1 'polypeptide(L)'
;MLTFLKLNIADPRCWLREDVQTWIRHLAAVHSLPAVQPDRFLMNGKALCLMTMEMFCQRVPLGGKMLYKDFQLRLSMAMYGDSNNNN
;
A
#
# COMPACT_ATOMS: atom_id res chain seq x y z
N MET A 1 -15.86 3.60 -0.07
CA MET A 1 -15.66 4.47 1.10
C MET A 1 -15.28 3.70 2.35
N LEU A 2 -16.13 2.79 2.79
CA LEU A 2 -15.82 2.02 4.00
C LEU A 2 -14.52 1.23 3.85
N THR A 3 -14.29 0.67 2.65
CA THR A 3 -13.07 -0.10 2.41
C THR A 3 -11.83 0.76 2.53
N PHE A 4 -11.91 1.98 2.01
CA PHE A 4 -10.80 2.91 2.13
C PHE A 4 -10.54 3.31 3.57
N LEU A 5 -11.61 3.55 4.32
CA LEU A 5 -11.48 3.90 5.74
C LEU A 5 -10.82 2.76 6.51
N LYS A 6 -11.18 1.51 6.18
CA LYS A 6 -10.58 0.36 6.81
C LYS A 6 -9.07 0.34 6.55
N LEU A 7 -8.66 0.56 5.29
CA LEU A 7 -7.24 0.59 4.95
C LEU A 7 -6.51 1.72 5.64
N ASN A 8 -7.20 2.85 5.82
CA ASN A 8 -6.59 4.03 6.39
C ASN A 8 -6.23 3.83 7.86
N ILE A 9 -6.99 3.01 8.58
CA ILE A 9 -6.72 2.77 9.99
C ILE A 9 -5.97 1.47 10.25
N ALA A 10 -5.89 0.59 9.25
CA ALA A 10 -5.21 -0.69 9.42
C ALA A 10 -3.71 -0.52 9.18
N ASP A 11 -2.92 -1.15 10.05
CA ASP A 11 -1.48 -1.21 9.89
C ASP A 11 -1.15 -1.98 8.62
N PRO A 12 -0.40 -1.38 7.66
CA PRO A 12 -0.08 -2.10 6.41
C PRO A 12 0.62 -3.43 6.63
N ARG A 13 1.34 -3.59 7.73
CA ARG A 13 2.01 -4.86 8.03
C ARG A 13 1.00 -5.98 8.26
N CYS A 14 -0.25 -5.62 8.56
CA CYS A 14 -1.32 -6.58 8.82
C CYS A 14 -2.28 -6.73 7.64
N TRP A 15 -2.03 -6.08 6.52
CA TRP A 15 -2.90 -6.15 5.36
C TRP A 15 -2.92 -7.57 4.79
N LEU A 16 -4.13 -8.03 4.50
CA LEU A 16 -4.34 -9.26 3.76
C LEU A 16 -4.18 -8.98 2.26
N ARG A 17 -4.17 -10.04 1.46
CA ARG A 17 -4.04 -9.87 0.01
C ARG A 17 -5.13 -8.97 -0.57
N GLU A 18 -6.37 -9.15 -0.13
CA GLU A 18 -7.47 -8.32 -0.63
C GLU A 18 -7.33 -6.87 -0.21
N ASP A 19 -6.73 -6.61 0.94
CA ASP A 19 -6.47 -5.23 1.38
C ASP A 19 -5.47 -4.57 0.46
N VAL A 20 -4.43 -5.29 0.06
CA VAL A 20 -3.43 -4.79 -0.88
C VAL A 20 -4.10 -4.43 -2.20
N GLN A 21 -4.97 -5.32 -2.70
CA GLN A 21 -5.66 -5.07 -3.97
C GLN A 21 -6.55 -3.84 -3.88
N THR A 22 -7.26 -3.68 -2.77
CA THR A 22 -8.13 -2.52 -2.57
C THR A 22 -7.31 -1.23 -2.53
N TRP A 23 -6.18 -1.26 -1.84
CA TRP A 23 -5.29 -0.11 -1.75
C TRP A 23 -4.79 0.32 -3.13
N ILE A 24 -4.35 -0.64 -3.94
CA ILE A 24 -3.84 -0.35 -5.28
C ILE A 24 -4.94 0.27 -6.15
N ARG A 25 -6.13 -0.32 -6.13
CA ARG A 25 -7.25 0.22 -6.91
C ARG A 25 -7.58 1.64 -6.48
N HIS A 26 -7.55 1.88 -5.18
CA HIS A 26 -7.83 3.21 -4.66
C HIS A 26 -6.81 4.23 -5.16
N LEU A 27 -5.53 3.92 -5.06
CA LEU A 27 -4.49 4.84 -5.50
C LEU A 27 -4.54 5.07 -7.00
N ALA A 28 -4.80 4.03 -7.77
CA ALA A 28 -4.92 4.17 -9.22
C ALA A 28 -6.04 5.13 -9.58
N ALA A 29 -7.16 5.04 -8.86
CA ALA A 29 -8.29 5.94 -9.10
C ALA A 29 -7.98 7.38 -8.68
N VAL A 30 -7.40 7.54 -7.48
CA VAL A 30 -7.10 8.87 -6.95
C VAL A 30 -6.11 9.63 -7.82
N HIS A 31 -5.10 8.93 -8.32
CA HIS A 31 -4.02 9.56 -9.07
C HIS A 31 -4.17 9.40 -10.58
N SER A 32 -5.31 8.90 -11.03
CA SER A 32 -5.58 8.70 -12.46
C SER A 32 -4.52 7.87 -13.14
N LEU A 33 -4.02 6.85 -12.45
CA LEU A 33 -3.02 5.95 -13.00
C LEU A 33 -3.71 4.94 -13.93
N PRO A 34 -2.95 4.38 -14.90
CA PRO A 34 -3.47 3.25 -15.64
C PRO A 34 -3.86 2.12 -14.71
N ALA A 35 -4.86 1.36 -15.08
CA ALA A 35 -5.29 0.23 -14.26
C ALA A 35 -4.15 -0.73 -14.03
N VAL A 36 -3.91 -1.07 -12.75
CA VAL A 36 -2.88 -2.03 -12.39
C VAL A 36 -3.53 -3.40 -12.35
N GLN A 37 -2.93 -4.36 -13.08
CA GLN A 37 -3.48 -5.71 -13.10
C GLN A 37 -3.32 -6.36 -11.74
N PRO A 38 -4.36 -7.06 -11.25
CA PRO A 38 -4.33 -7.62 -9.90
C PRO A 38 -3.16 -8.57 -9.64
N ASP A 39 -2.70 -9.28 -10.68
CA ASP A 39 -1.62 -10.24 -10.50
C ASP A 39 -0.25 -9.63 -10.31
N ARG A 40 -0.13 -8.29 -10.40
CA ARG A 40 1.14 -7.62 -10.15
C ARG A 40 1.54 -7.65 -8.68
N PHE A 41 0.54 -7.76 -7.79
CA PHE A 41 0.80 -7.73 -6.34
C PHE A 41 -0.04 -8.78 -5.63
N LEU A 42 0.18 -10.05 -5.97
CA LEU A 42 -0.51 -11.15 -5.29
C LEU A 42 0.23 -11.47 -4.00
N MET A 43 0.12 -10.56 -3.04
CA MET A 43 0.85 -10.68 -1.80
C MET A 43 0.14 -9.88 -0.70
N ASN A 44 0.49 -10.19 0.55
CA ASN A 44 -0.03 -9.44 1.70
C ASN A 44 0.89 -8.26 2.02
N GLY A 45 0.50 -7.48 3.04
CA GLY A 45 1.26 -6.30 3.42
C GLY A 45 2.65 -6.62 3.93
N LYS A 46 2.79 -7.74 4.62
CA LYS A 46 4.09 -8.16 5.13
C LYS A 46 5.08 -8.36 4.00
N ALA A 47 4.64 -8.97 2.91
CA ALA A 47 5.48 -9.16 1.74
C ALA A 47 5.82 -7.82 1.07
N LEU A 48 4.86 -6.89 1.05
CA LEU A 48 5.12 -5.56 0.51
C LEU A 48 6.23 -4.84 1.26
N CYS A 49 6.34 -5.06 2.56
CA CYS A 49 7.40 -4.45 3.37
C CYS A 49 8.78 -4.84 2.91
N LEU A 50 8.92 -5.97 2.22
CA LEU A 50 10.20 -6.47 1.73
C LEU A 50 10.56 -5.95 0.35
N MET A 51 9.65 -5.23 -0.30
CA MET A 51 9.88 -4.74 -1.65
C MET A 51 10.58 -3.39 -1.64
N THR A 52 11.56 -3.27 -2.53
CA THR A 52 12.24 -1.99 -2.74
C THR A 52 11.44 -1.12 -3.71
N MET A 53 11.80 0.17 -3.77
CA MET A 53 11.18 1.07 -4.75
C MET A 53 11.37 0.54 -6.16
N GLU A 54 12.55 0.01 -6.44
CA GLU A 54 12.86 -0.52 -7.77
C GLU A 54 11.92 -1.66 -8.14
N MET A 55 11.64 -2.54 -7.19
CA MET A 55 10.73 -3.66 -7.42
C MET A 55 9.32 -3.18 -7.71
N PHE A 56 8.87 -2.14 -6.98
CA PHE A 56 7.57 -1.52 -7.28
C PHE A 56 7.54 -0.98 -8.70
N CYS A 57 8.60 -0.27 -9.10
CA CYS A 57 8.66 0.33 -10.44
C CYS A 57 8.72 -0.70 -11.55
N GLN A 58 9.36 -1.85 -11.29
CA GLN A 58 9.40 -2.93 -12.27
C GLN A 58 8.01 -3.51 -12.50
N ARG A 59 7.21 -3.61 -11.43
CA ARG A 59 5.86 -4.15 -11.55
C ARG A 59 4.88 -3.16 -12.13
N VAL A 60 5.05 -1.87 -11.83
CA VAL A 60 4.16 -0.81 -12.30
C VAL A 60 5.01 0.36 -12.76
N PRO A 61 5.46 0.35 -14.02
CA PRO A 61 6.35 1.41 -14.51
C PRO A 61 5.75 2.82 -14.40
N LEU A 62 4.43 2.94 -14.62
CA LEU A 62 3.77 4.23 -14.58
C LEU A 62 3.01 4.43 -13.26
N GLY A 63 3.71 4.36 -12.16
CA GLY A 63 3.07 4.60 -10.88
C GLY A 63 3.71 3.87 -9.72
N GLY A 64 4.67 3.00 -9.99
CA GLY A 64 5.31 2.22 -8.95
C GLY A 64 5.96 3.06 -7.88
N LYS A 65 6.58 4.17 -8.27
CA LYS A 65 7.21 5.07 -7.31
C LYS A 65 6.18 5.69 -6.38
N MET A 66 5.04 6.06 -6.93
CA MET A 66 3.95 6.64 -6.14
C MET A 66 3.38 5.60 -5.17
N LEU A 67 3.18 4.38 -5.64
CA LEU A 67 2.71 3.30 -4.78
C LEU A 67 3.69 3.06 -3.63
N TYR A 68 4.96 3.01 -3.95
CA TYR A 68 5.99 2.80 -2.94
C TYR A 68 5.96 3.90 -1.88
N LYS A 69 5.91 5.15 -2.32
CA LYS A 69 5.91 6.29 -1.39
C LYS A 69 4.67 6.29 -0.51
N ASP A 70 3.52 5.97 -1.09
CA ASP A 70 2.28 5.92 -0.31
C ASP A 70 2.36 4.80 0.72
N PHE A 71 2.85 3.63 0.32
CA PHE A 71 2.99 2.52 1.24
C PHE A 71 3.93 2.88 2.40
N GLN A 72 5.07 3.47 2.10
CA GLN A 72 6.02 3.88 3.13
C GLN A 72 5.43 4.89 4.08
N LEU A 73 4.63 5.82 3.58
CA LEU A 73 3.98 6.80 4.41
C LEU A 73 2.99 6.14 5.38
N ARG A 74 2.16 5.23 4.87
CA ARG A 74 1.20 4.51 5.70
C ARG A 74 1.89 3.66 6.76
N LEU A 75 2.97 3.01 6.35
CA LEU A 75 3.77 2.19 7.26
C LEU A 75 4.37 3.05 8.37
N SER A 76 4.94 4.18 7.99
CA SER A 76 5.55 5.12 8.93
C SER A 76 4.51 5.65 9.93
N MET A 77 3.34 6.01 9.43
CA MET A 77 2.27 6.51 10.29
C MET A 77 1.79 5.45 11.28
N ALA A 78 1.71 4.21 10.84
CA ALA A 78 1.30 3.12 11.73
C ALA A 78 2.34 2.90 12.82
N MET A 79 3.61 2.89 12.46
CA MET A 79 4.69 2.72 13.43
C MET A 79 4.77 3.89 14.39
N TYR A 80 4.58 5.10 13.88
CA TYR A 80 4.61 6.30 14.70
C TYR A 80 3.43 6.32 15.69
N GLY A 81 2.26 5.91 15.21
CA GLY A 81 1.08 5.82 16.07
C GLY A 81 1.30 4.84 17.20
N ASP A 82 1.92 3.70 16.93
CA ASP A 82 2.25 2.72 17.95
C ASP A 82 3.16 3.32 19.02
N SER A 83 4.16 4.08 18.60
CA SER A 83 5.07 4.75 19.51
C SER A 83 4.36 5.75 20.38
N ASN A 84 3.44 6.52 19.81
CA ASN A 84 2.66 7.50 20.54
C ASN A 84 1.73 6.84 21.53
N ASN A 85 1.18 5.70 21.18
CA ASN A 85 0.26 4.98 22.05
C ASN A 85 0.97 4.37 23.25
N ASN A 86 2.26 4.17 23.17
CA ASN A 86 3.04 3.60 24.25
C ASN A 86 3.51 4.65 25.25
N ASN A 87 3.25 5.88 24.97
CA ASN A 87 3.55 6.97 25.89
C ASN A 87 2.39 7.22 26.82
#